data_c9cf4e7b479f200924cac8502d5e8a9b
#
_entry.id   c9cf4e7b479f200924cac8502d5e8a9b
#
_cell.length_a   1.000
_cell.length_b   1.000
_cell.length_c   1.000
_cell.angle_alpha   90.00
_cell.angle_beta   90.00
_cell.angle_gamma   90.00
#
_symmetry.space_group_name_H-M   'P 1'
#
loop_
_entity.id
_entity.type
_entity.pdbx_description
1 polymer ?
#
loop_
_entity_poly.entity_id
_entity_poly.type
_entity_poly.pdbx_seq_one_letter_code
_entity_poly.pdbx_strand_id
1 'polypeptide(L)'
;MLELFDVLGRRWALRVVWELRTDGLTYRDLAGRIPDMSTSVLTQRLRDLRMARLVGHERGLGYRLTDEGRDLLAHLEDLRDWAEQVGFAIGHSID
;
A
#
# COMPACT_ATOMS: atom_id res chain seq x y z
N MET A 1 1.64 18.45 -2.44
CA MET A 1 2.79 17.62 -2.10
C MET A 1 2.79 17.21 -0.62
N LEU A 2 2.54 18.16 0.30
CA LEU A 2 2.48 17.82 1.73
C LEU A 2 1.39 16.79 2.03
N GLU A 3 0.23 16.93 1.38
CA GLU A 3 -0.87 16.00 1.59
C GLU A 3 -0.50 14.58 1.17
N LEU A 4 0.22 14.43 0.06
CA LEU A 4 0.66 13.12 -0.39
C LEU A 4 1.65 12.51 0.61
N PHE A 5 2.63 13.29 1.05
CA PHE A 5 3.59 12.81 2.03
C PHE A 5 2.91 12.45 3.35
N ASP A 6 1.89 13.20 3.74
CA ASP A 6 1.15 12.91 4.95
C ASP A 6 0.46 11.54 4.86
N VAL A 7 -0.17 11.25 3.73
CA VAL A 7 -0.84 9.96 3.54
C VAL A 7 0.18 8.83 3.46
N LEU A 8 1.20 8.97 2.62
CA LEU A 8 2.18 7.91 2.39
C LEU A 8 3.12 7.72 3.57
N GLY A 9 3.30 8.75 4.40
CA GLY A 9 4.15 8.68 5.58
C GLY A 9 3.49 8.01 6.76
N ARG A 10 2.20 7.75 6.71
CA ARG A 10 1.52 7.04 7.79
C ARG A 10 1.98 5.59 7.81
N ARG A 11 2.15 5.09 9.03
CA ARG A 11 2.60 3.72 9.19
C ARG A 11 1.67 2.77 8.43
N TRP A 12 2.25 1.82 7.73
CA TRP A 12 1.58 0.77 6.97
C TRP A 12 0.97 1.21 5.63
N ALA A 13 0.91 2.50 5.31
CA ALA A 13 0.27 2.95 4.06
C ALA A 13 0.91 2.32 2.83
N LEU A 14 2.23 2.41 2.70
CA LEU A 14 2.94 1.83 1.57
C LEU A 14 2.92 0.31 1.56
N ARG A 15 2.85 -0.32 2.73
CA ARG A 15 2.71 -1.77 2.82
C ARG A 15 1.38 -2.23 2.25
N VAL A 16 0.31 -1.49 2.52
CA VAL A 16 -1.01 -1.82 1.97
C VAL A 16 -0.98 -1.69 0.44
N VAL A 17 -0.42 -0.62 -0.09
CA VAL A 17 -0.27 -0.45 -1.54
C VAL A 17 0.51 -1.62 -2.13
N TRP A 18 1.60 -2.00 -1.50
CA TRP A 18 2.44 -3.11 -1.97
C TRP A 18 1.68 -4.43 -1.99
N GLU A 19 0.89 -4.73 -0.97
CA GLU A 19 0.15 -5.97 -0.92
C GLU A 19 -0.93 -6.06 -2.00
N LEU A 20 -1.39 -4.93 -2.52
CA LEU A 20 -2.37 -4.88 -3.60
C LEU A 20 -1.75 -4.86 -4.99
N ARG A 21 -0.43 -5.12 -5.10
CA ARG A 21 0.29 -4.97 -6.38
C ARG A 21 -0.14 -5.95 -7.47
N THR A 22 -0.58 -7.14 -7.10
CA THR A 22 -0.93 -8.15 -8.09
C THR A 22 -2.41 -8.12 -8.45
N ASP A 23 -3.26 -8.31 -7.45
CA ASP A 23 -4.70 -8.42 -7.65
C ASP A 23 -5.47 -7.72 -6.57
N GLY A 24 -6.77 -7.57 -6.78
CA GLY A 24 -7.66 -7.12 -5.73
C GLY A 24 -7.71 -8.14 -4.60
N LEU A 25 -7.85 -7.65 -3.38
CA LEU A 25 -7.95 -8.48 -2.19
C LEU A 25 -9.16 -8.04 -1.37
N THR A 26 -9.86 -9.02 -0.82
CA THR A 26 -10.89 -8.71 0.17
C THR A 26 -10.22 -8.14 1.42
N TYR A 27 -11.01 -7.48 2.26
CA TYR A 27 -10.50 -6.99 3.54
C TYR A 27 -9.84 -8.13 4.33
N ARG A 28 -10.49 -9.28 4.36
CA ARG A 28 -10.01 -10.44 5.10
C ARG A 28 -8.67 -10.94 4.57
N ASP A 29 -8.55 -11.06 3.25
CA ASP A 29 -7.30 -11.51 2.65
C ASP A 29 -6.18 -10.53 2.90
N LEU A 30 -6.48 -9.24 2.77
CA LEU A 30 -5.48 -8.20 3.01
C LEU A 30 -5.02 -8.21 4.47
N ALA A 31 -5.95 -8.33 5.41
CA ALA A 31 -5.61 -8.44 6.82
C ALA A 31 -4.71 -9.66 7.10
N GLY A 32 -4.98 -10.76 6.42
CA GLY A 32 -4.16 -11.96 6.55
C GLY A 32 -2.74 -11.80 6.05
N ARG A 33 -2.52 -10.89 5.10
CA ARG A 33 -1.19 -10.63 4.55
C ARG A 33 -0.36 -9.70 5.42
N ILE A 34 -1.00 -8.98 6.34
CA ILE A 34 -0.32 -8.03 7.22
C ILE A 34 -0.74 -8.33 8.66
N PRO A 35 -0.30 -9.48 9.19
CA PRO A 35 -0.80 -9.93 10.51
C PRO A 35 -0.39 -9.02 11.67
N ASP A 36 0.69 -8.24 11.51
CA ASP A 36 1.16 -7.35 12.57
C ASP A 36 0.36 -6.06 12.66
N MET A 37 -0.51 -5.79 11.67
CA MET A 37 -1.33 -4.59 11.67
C MET A 37 -2.69 -4.89 12.29
N SER A 38 -3.13 -4.03 13.22
CA SER A 38 -4.47 -4.17 13.79
C SER A 38 -5.53 -3.88 12.74
N THR A 39 -6.72 -4.44 12.95
CA THR A 39 -7.83 -4.23 12.02
C THR A 39 -8.28 -2.77 11.98
N SER A 40 -8.23 -2.07 13.11
CA SER A 40 -8.61 -0.66 13.14
C SER A 40 -7.62 0.19 12.35
N VAL A 41 -6.33 -0.13 12.40
CA VAL A 41 -5.31 0.57 11.61
C VAL A 41 -5.49 0.27 10.13
N LEU A 42 -5.73 -0.99 9.77
CA LEU A 42 -5.98 -1.36 8.38
C LEU A 42 -7.19 -0.61 7.82
N THR A 43 -8.29 -0.57 8.58
CA THR A 43 -9.47 0.17 8.15
C THR A 43 -9.15 1.64 7.91
N GLN A 44 -8.36 2.25 8.80
CA GLN A 44 -8.00 3.66 8.66
C GLN A 44 -7.08 3.88 7.45
N ARG A 45 -6.08 3.01 7.24
CA ARG A 45 -5.18 3.13 6.09
C ARG A 45 -5.94 2.98 4.78
N LEU A 46 -6.86 2.02 4.70
CA LEU A 46 -7.69 1.87 3.50
C LEU A 46 -8.54 3.10 3.24
N ARG A 47 -9.10 3.68 4.28
CA ARG A 47 -9.87 4.93 4.14
C ARG A 47 -8.99 6.06 3.63
N ASP A 48 -7.80 6.22 4.20
CA ASP A 48 -6.86 7.26 3.78
C ASP A 48 -6.47 7.09 2.31
N LEU A 49 -6.15 5.86 1.90
CA LEU A 49 -5.73 5.57 0.53
C LEU A 49 -6.88 5.73 -0.47
N ARG A 50 -8.10 5.41 -0.06
CA ARG A 50 -9.27 5.63 -0.91
C ARG A 50 -9.55 7.13 -1.08
N MET A 51 -9.42 7.91 -0.03
CA MET A 51 -9.58 9.36 -0.12
C MET A 51 -8.53 9.99 -1.01
N ALA A 52 -7.33 9.43 -1.01
CA ALA A 52 -6.26 9.87 -1.90
C ALA A 52 -6.41 9.32 -3.33
N ARG A 53 -7.43 8.52 -3.60
CA ARG A 53 -7.73 7.92 -4.90
C ARG A 53 -6.64 6.95 -5.40
N LEU A 54 -5.90 6.37 -4.46
CA LEU A 54 -4.87 5.38 -4.79
C LEU A 54 -5.41 3.96 -4.72
N VAL A 55 -6.48 3.75 -3.96
CA VAL A 55 -7.12 2.45 -3.76
C VAL A 55 -8.61 2.61 -4.02
N GLY A 56 -9.19 1.65 -4.69
CA GLY A 56 -10.63 1.55 -4.88
C GLY A 56 -11.17 0.31 -4.20
N HIS A 57 -12.48 0.29 -4.01
CA HIS A 57 -13.20 -0.86 -3.49
C HIS A 57 -14.32 -1.20 -4.45
N GLU A 58 -14.38 -2.46 -4.84
CA GLU A 58 -15.39 -2.93 -5.77
C GLU A 58 -16.12 -4.13 -5.16
N ARG A 59 -17.44 -4.04 -5.11
CA ARG A 59 -18.26 -5.08 -4.51
C ARG A 59 -17.96 -6.42 -5.20
N GLY A 60 -17.70 -7.45 -4.40
CA GLY A 60 -17.39 -8.78 -4.88
C GLY A 60 -15.92 -9.00 -5.27
N LEU A 61 -15.17 -7.92 -5.51
CA LEU A 61 -13.75 -8.01 -5.91
C LEU A 61 -12.80 -7.50 -4.83
N GLY A 62 -13.31 -6.70 -3.90
CA GLY A 62 -12.51 -6.19 -2.79
C GLY A 62 -11.77 -4.91 -3.11
N TYR A 63 -10.65 -4.70 -2.43
CA TYR A 63 -9.81 -3.52 -2.58
C TYR A 63 -8.78 -3.75 -3.67
N ARG A 64 -8.49 -2.72 -4.46
CA ARG A 64 -7.49 -2.80 -5.51
C ARG A 64 -6.92 -1.42 -5.81
N LEU A 65 -5.75 -1.41 -6.42
CA LEU A 65 -5.12 -0.15 -6.82
C LEU A 65 -5.91 0.46 -7.98
N THR A 66 -6.07 1.77 -7.92
CA THR A 66 -6.56 2.55 -9.06
C THR A 66 -5.42 2.69 -10.07
N ASP A 67 -5.70 3.34 -11.22
CA ASP A 67 -4.64 3.64 -12.17
C ASP A 67 -3.55 4.51 -11.52
N GLU A 68 -3.96 5.49 -10.72
CA GLU A 68 -3.03 6.34 -9.97
C GLU A 68 -2.24 5.53 -8.94
N GLY A 69 -2.90 4.57 -8.30
CA GLY A 69 -2.21 3.67 -7.37
C GLY A 69 -1.18 2.79 -8.05
N ARG A 70 -1.47 2.36 -9.29
CA ARG A 70 -0.51 1.58 -10.06
C ARG A 70 0.67 2.42 -10.53
N ASP A 71 0.44 3.68 -10.85
CA ASP A 71 1.52 4.60 -11.17
C ASP A 71 2.43 4.77 -9.95
N LEU A 72 1.85 4.94 -8.78
CA LEU A 72 2.62 5.02 -7.55
C LEU A 72 3.43 3.74 -7.32
N LEU A 73 2.81 2.58 -7.54
CA LEU A 73 3.49 1.30 -7.38
C LEU A 73 4.74 1.21 -8.26
N ALA A 74 4.65 1.68 -9.51
CA ALA A 74 5.80 1.67 -10.40
C ALA A 74 6.97 2.47 -9.82
N HIS A 75 6.69 3.62 -9.22
CA HIS A 75 7.72 4.42 -8.56
C HIS A 75 8.29 3.72 -7.33
N LEU A 76 7.45 2.99 -6.59
CA LEU A 76 7.93 2.23 -5.44
C LEU A 76 8.84 1.08 -5.87
N GLU A 77 8.53 0.44 -6.97
CA GLU A 77 9.38 -0.63 -7.51
C GLU A 77 10.74 -0.07 -7.92
N ASP A 78 10.76 1.08 -8.57
CA ASP A 78 12.01 1.75 -8.94
C ASP A 78 12.81 2.14 -7.69
N LEU A 79 12.14 2.64 -6.67
CA LEU A 79 12.78 3.00 -5.41
C LEU A 79 13.38 1.78 -4.73
N ARG A 80 12.67 0.66 -4.74
CA ARG A 80 13.17 -0.59 -4.19
C ARG A 80 14.42 -1.04 -4.92
N ASP A 81 14.40 -0.99 -6.26
CA ASP A 81 15.54 -1.41 -7.06
C ASP A 81 16.75 -0.52 -6.78
N TRP A 82 16.54 0.78 -6.68
CA TRP A 82 17.60 1.72 -6.33
C TRP A 82 18.20 1.38 -4.95
N ALA A 83 17.32 1.11 -3.99
CA ALA A 83 17.76 0.81 -2.62
C ALA A 83 18.60 -0.47 -2.57
N GLU A 84 18.22 -1.48 -3.35
CA GLU A 84 19.00 -2.71 -3.45
C GLU A 84 20.39 -2.44 -4.05
N GLN A 85 20.46 -1.59 -5.07
CA GLN A 85 21.73 -1.23 -5.71
C GLN A 85 22.69 -0.55 -4.74
N VAL A 86 22.21 0.28 -3.85
CA VAL A 86 23.06 1.02 -2.90
C VAL A 86 23.23 0.28 -1.58
N GLY A 87 22.66 -0.91 -1.45
CA GLY A 87 22.87 -1.76 -0.29
C GLY A 87 21.98 -1.49 0.91
N PHE A 88 20.86 -0.82 0.74
CA PHE A 88 19.89 -0.69 1.83
C PHE A 88 19.27 -2.04 2.15
N ALA A 89 19.13 -2.34 3.44
CA ALA A 89 18.46 -3.56 3.90
C ALA A 89 16.95 -3.34 3.88
N ILE A 90 16.37 -3.32 2.68
CA ILE A 90 15.02 -2.87 2.49
C ILE A 90 13.97 -3.95 2.77
N GLY A 91 14.36 -5.20 2.68
CA GLY A 91 13.43 -6.30 2.88
C GLY A 91 12.73 -6.26 4.23
N HIS A 92 13.38 -5.69 5.24
CA HIS A 92 12.79 -5.54 6.58
C HIS A 92 12.03 -4.23 6.74
N SER A 93 12.33 -3.25 5.91
CA SER A 93 11.75 -1.90 6.03
C SER A 93 10.38 -1.82 5.40
N ILE A 94 10.15 -2.53 4.32
CA ILE A 94 8.86 -2.57 3.65
C ILE A 94 7.90 -3.45 4.42
N ASP A 95 8.41 -4.46 5.03
CA ASP A 95 7.67 -5.36 5.88
C ASP A 95 7.44 -4.73 7.27
#